data_d102340052e4c0dbd3cf165fd9990902
#
_entry.id   d102340052e4c0dbd3cf165fd9990902
#
_cell.length_a   1.000
_cell.length_b   1.000
_cell.length_c   1.000
_cell.angle_alpha   90.00
_cell.angle_beta   90.00
_cell.angle_gamma   90.00
#
_symmetry.space_group_name_H-M   'P 1'
#
loop_
_entity.id
_entity.type
_entity.pdbx_description
1 polymer ?
#
loop_
_entity_poly.entity_id
_entity_poly.type
_entity_poly.pdbx_seq_one_letter_code
_entity_poly.pdbx_strand_id
1 'polypeptide(L)'
;ESTQTPSAMAVLCALSVLATCLHRRFEVAPYGEDDDYTEPVSLWTLTGMGSGNRKTSVINSLSAPLVRWEKLERDRLRPEIARNAAARLVAKKRIEKLTKDAVNAENDEERERLRKLIEEEENTMPAEIIARRLYTGDVTAERLQALLVEHGERMSVLSDEAGIFLIMAGM
;
A
#
# COMPACT_ATOMS: atom_id res chain seq x y z
N GLU A 1 -19.77 16.78 -18.46
CA GLU A 1 -21.15 17.27 -18.77
C GLU A 1 -22.21 16.19 -18.50
N SER A 2 -21.90 14.90 -18.69
CA SER A 2 -22.88 13.81 -18.52
C SER A 2 -23.35 13.61 -17.06
N THR A 3 -22.55 13.99 -16.07
CA THR A 3 -22.86 13.81 -14.65
C THR A 3 -23.59 14.99 -14.03
N GLN A 4 -23.61 16.16 -14.69
CA GLN A 4 -24.16 17.41 -14.16
C GLN A 4 -23.55 17.82 -12.80
N THR A 5 -22.31 17.38 -12.54
CA THR A 5 -21.56 17.69 -11.32
C THR A 5 -20.73 18.96 -11.55
N PRO A 6 -20.54 19.83 -10.55
CA PRO A 6 -19.68 21.01 -10.70
C PRO A 6 -18.29 20.65 -11.21
N SER A 7 -17.81 21.37 -12.22
CA SER A 7 -16.50 21.13 -12.84
C SER A 7 -15.35 21.21 -11.83
N ALA A 8 -15.45 22.08 -10.83
CA ALA A 8 -14.45 22.22 -9.76
C ALA A 8 -14.17 20.89 -9.02
N MET A 9 -15.23 20.08 -8.74
CA MET A 9 -15.05 18.77 -8.15
C MET A 9 -14.25 17.83 -9.06
N ALA A 10 -14.58 17.81 -10.35
CA ALA A 10 -13.84 16.97 -11.30
C ALA A 10 -12.37 17.38 -11.40
N VAL A 11 -12.08 18.67 -11.39
CA VAL A 11 -10.70 19.20 -11.39
C VAL A 11 -9.94 18.76 -10.14
N LEU A 12 -10.51 18.96 -8.94
CA LEU A 12 -9.87 18.56 -7.70
C LEU A 12 -9.62 17.05 -7.62
N CYS A 13 -10.60 16.25 -8.06
CA CYS A 13 -10.44 14.80 -8.13
C CYS A 13 -9.35 14.39 -9.13
N ALA A 14 -9.30 15.02 -10.31
CA ALA A 14 -8.25 14.76 -11.29
C ALA A 14 -6.86 15.12 -10.76
N LEU A 15 -6.72 16.24 -10.05
CA LEU A 15 -5.47 16.64 -9.40
C LEU A 15 -5.05 15.62 -8.34
N SER A 16 -5.99 15.12 -7.52
CA SER A 16 -5.70 14.08 -6.52
C SER A 16 -5.23 12.76 -7.16
N VAL A 17 -5.85 12.36 -8.28
CA VAL A 17 -5.42 11.17 -9.04
C VAL A 17 -4.03 11.38 -9.64
N LEU A 18 -3.73 12.55 -10.19
CA LEU A 18 -2.40 12.89 -10.72
C LEU A 18 -1.35 12.90 -9.60
N ALA A 19 -1.65 13.53 -8.45
CA ALA A 19 -0.76 13.50 -7.28
C ALA A 19 -0.47 12.07 -6.82
N THR A 20 -1.47 11.18 -6.81
CA THR A 20 -1.28 9.75 -6.54
C THR A 20 -0.27 9.08 -7.48
N CYS A 21 -0.31 9.40 -8.78
CA CYS A 21 0.62 8.87 -9.76
C CYS A 21 2.05 9.41 -9.59
N LEU A 22 2.18 10.67 -9.17
CA LEU A 22 3.46 11.38 -9.04
C LEU A 22 4.13 11.19 -7.68
N HIS A 23 3.39 10.77 -6.67
CA HIS A 23 3.86 10.61 -5.30
C HIS A 23 5.15 9.77 -5.22
N ARG A 24 6.19 10.30 -4.55
CA ARG A 24 7.54 9.72 -4.44
C ARG A 24 8.26 9.46 -5.78
N ARG A 25 7.79 10.07 -6.87
CA ARG A 25 8.51 10.10 -8.15
C ARG A 25 9.06 11.49 -8.43
N PHE A 26 8.40 12.49 -7.87
CA PHE A 26 8.76 13.89 -7.98
C PHE A 26 8.65 14.54 -6.61
N GLU A 27 9.48 15.51 -6.40
CA GLU A 27 9.47 16.41 -5.25
C GLU A 27 9.34 17.83 -5.74
N VAL A 28 8.82 18.71 -4.92
CA VAL A 28 8.70 20.13 -5.21
C VAL A 28 9.75 20.87 -4.40
N ALA A 29 10.57 21.67 -5.05
CA ALA A 29 11.50 22.62 -4.42
C ALA A 29 10.87 24.03 -4.42
N PRO A 30 10.09 24.39 -3.38
CA PRO A 30 9.30 25.62 -3.39
C PRO A 30 10.16 26.89 -3.37
N TYR A 31 11.39 26.79 -2.94
CA TYR A 31 12.35 27.90 -2.83
C TYR A 31 13.43 27.90 -3.91
N GLY A 32 13.34 27.00 -4.88
CA GLY A 32 14.30 26.84 -5.98
C GLY A 32 15.30 25.71 -5.77
N GLU A 33 16.12 25.48 -6.81
CA GLU A 33 17.08 24.35 -6.81
C GLU A 33 18.28 24.56 -5.86
N ASP A 34 18.51 25.80 -5.43
CA ASP A 34 19.62 26.13 -4.52
C ASP A 34 19.28 25.89 -3.04
N ASP A 35 18.04 25.51 -2.72
CA ASP A 35 17.59 25.19 -1.36
C ASP A 35 17.45 23.67 -1.21
N ASP A 36 18.01 23.12 -0.14
CA ASP A 36 17.93 21.69 0.16
C ASP A 36 16.52 21.23 0.61
N TYR A 37 15.58 22.18 0.76
CA TYR A 37 14.22 21.86 1.18
C TYR A 37 13.36 21.40 0.02
N THR A 38 12.87 20.17 0.13
CA THR A 38 11.91 19.59 -0.82
C THR A 38 10.66 19.07 -0.12
N GLU A 39 9.54 19.12 -0.82
CA GLU A 39 8.27 18.56 -0.38
C GLU A 39 7.79 17.46 -1.33
N PRO A 40 7.18 16.39 -0.81
CA PRO A 40 6.55 15.38 -1.66
C PRO A 40 5.34 15.98 -2.39
N VAL A 41 5.08 15.51 -3.61
CA VAL A 41 3.83 15.84 -4.33
C VAL A 41 2.66 15.16 -3.61
N SER A 42 2.20 15.80 -2.55
CA SER A 42 1.11 15.36 -1.69
C SER A 42 -0.01 16.38 -1.73
N LEU A 43 -1.24 15.95 -2.04
CA LEU A 43 -2.35 16.86 -2.21
C LEU A 43 -3.53 16.46 -1.31
N TRP A 44 -3.99 17.42 -0.50
CA TRP A 44 -5.20 17.30 0.29
C TRP A 44 -6.33 18.05 -0.38
N THR A 45 -7.38 17.36 -0.78
CA THR A 45 -8.55 17.97 -1.40
C THR A 45 -9.82 17.59 -0.65
N LEU A 46 -10.67 18.57 -0.43
CA LEU A 46 -11.98 18.38 0.18
C LEU A 46 -13.04 19.09 -0.64
N THR A 47 -14.09 18.36 -0.99
CA THR A 47 -15.25 18.93 -1.68
C THR A 47 -16.52 18.66 -0.90
N GLY A 48 -17.20 19.73 -0.45
CA GLY A 48 -18.52 19.64 0.19
C GLY A 48 -19.63 19.70 -0.87
N MET A 49 -20.46 18.68 -0.93
CA MET A 49 -21.60 18.63 -1.84
C MET A 49 -22.79 17.95 -1.18
N GLY A 50 -24.01 18.41 -1.52
CA GLY A 50 -25.24 17.79 -1.07
C GLY A 50 -25.35 16.32 -1.53
N SER A 51 -26.23 15.57 -0.87
CA SER A 51 -26.59 14.22 -1.29
C SER A 51 -27.19 14.22 -2.69
N GLY A 52 -27.01 13.14 -3.44
CA GLY A 52 -27.57 12.99 -4.79
C GLY A 52 -26.79 13.66 -5.93
N ASN A 53 -25.72 14.41 -5.66
CA ASN A 53 -24.93 15.13 -6.66
C ASN A 53 -23.88 14.25 -7.41
N ARG A 54 -24.09 12.95 -7.46
CA ARG A 54 -23.28 12.00 -8.26
C ARG A 54 -21.78 12.04 -7.99
N LYS A 55 -21.36 12.38 -6.76
CA LYS A 55 -19.94 12.42 -6.34
C LYS A 55 -19.20 11.14 -6.70
N THR A 56 -19.76 10.01 -6.28
CA THR A 56 -19.21 8.67 -6.54
C THR A 56 -18.95 8.40 -8.00
N SER A 57 -19.84 8.86 -8.89
CA SER A 57 -19.67 8.69 -10.35
C SER A 57 -18.44 9.42 -10.88
N VAL A 58 -18.18 10.63 -10.39
CA VAL A 58 -17.01 11.42 -10.79
C VAL A 58 -15.72 10.78 -10.26
N ILE A 59 -15.69 10.41 -8.97
CA ILE A 59 -14.54 9.76 -8.36
C ILE A 59 -14.22 8.45 -9.08
N ASN A 60 -15.21 7.58 -9.30
CA ASN A 60 -15.01 6.31 -10.00
C ASN A 60 -14.51 6.50 -11.43
N SER A 61 -15.03 7.48 -12.16
CA SER A 61 -14.58 7.76 -13.53
C SER A 61 -13.13 8.21 -13.58
N LEU A 62 -12.72 9.06 -12.65
CA LEU A 62 -11.36 9.62 -12.62
C LEU A 62 -10.34 8.67 -11.99
N SER A 63 -10.74 7.83 -11.05
CA SER A 63 -9.87 6.79 -10.48
C SER A 63 -9.78 5.51 -11.32
N ALA A 64 -10.66 5.32 -12.31
CA ALA A 64 -10.67 4.13 -13.17
C ALA A 64 -9.30 3.78 -13.80
N PRO A 65 -8.45 4.73 -14.23
CA PRO A 65 -7.10 4.41 -14.70
C PRO A 65 -6.23 3.77 -13.63
N LEU A 66 -6.31 4.22 -12.36
CA LEU A 66 -5.58 3.62 -11.24
C LEU A 66 -6.03 2.18 -11.00
N VAL A 67 -7.34 1.95 -10.94
CA VAL A 67 -7.94 0.60 -10.79
C VAL A 67 -7.45 -0.34 -11.89
N ARG A 68 -7.47 0.15 -13.13
CA ARG A 68 -7.01 -0.62 -14.29
C ARG A 68 -5.53 -0.97 -14.18
N TRP A 69 -4.70 -0.01 -13.80
CA TRP A 69 -3.27 -0.21 -13.63
C TRP A 69 -2.98 -1.22 -12.51
N GLU A 70 -3.60 -1.08 -11.33
CA GLU A 70 -3.44 -2.03 -10.22
C GLU A 70 -3.84 -3.47 -10.63
N LYS A 71 -4.92 -3.60 -11.42
CA LYS A 71 -5.33 -4.90 -11.94
C LYS A 71 -4.30 -5.49 -12.88
N LEU A 72 -3.82 -4.72 -13.86
CA LEU A 72 -2.80 -5.17 -14.81
C LEU A 72 -1.50 -5.55 -14.12
N GLU A 73 -1.07 -4.77 -13.13
CA GLU A 73 0.15 -5.05 -12.38
C GLU A 73 0.01 -6.32 -11.52
N ARG A 74 -1.12 -6.52 -10.87
CA ARG A 74 -1.44 -7.75 -10.14
C ARG A 74 -1.47 -8.97 -11.06
N ASP A 75 -2.10 -8.86 -12.21
CA ASP A 75 -2.18 -9.96 -13.18
C ASP A 75 -0.78 -10.30 -13.74
N ARG A 76 0.05 -9.29 -14.00
CA ARG A 76 1.44 -9.43 -14.43
C ARG A 76 2.30 -10.16 -13.39
N LEU A 77 2.17 -9.78 -12.12
CA LEU A 77 2.96 -10.34 -11.02
C LEU A 77 2.42 -11.66 -10.48
N ARG A 78 1.19 -12.04 -10.84
CA ARG A 78 0.51 -13.22 -10.30
C ARG A 78 1.35 -14.50 -10.29
N PRO A 79 2.05 -14.87 -11.39
CA PRO A 79 2.88 -16.09 -11.40
C PRO A 79 4.10 -15.98 -10.47
N GLU A 80 4.67 -14.80 -10.33
CA GLU A 80 5.82 -14.53 -9.46
C GLU A 80 5.40 -14.56 -7.99
N ILE A 81 4.30 -13.92 -7.65
CA ILE A 81 3.69 -13.95 -6.31
C ILE A 81 3.40 -15.40 -5.90
N ALA A 82 2.80 -16.20 -6.80
CA ALA A 82 2.48 -17.60 -6.49
C ALA A 82 3.74 -18.45 -6.22
N ARG A 83 4.80 -18.28 -7.02
CA ARG A 83 6.09 -18.94 -6.80
C ARG A 83 6.76 -18.51 -5.49
N ASN A 84 6.78 -17.20 -5.23
CA ASN A 84 7.32 -16.64 -4.01
C ASN A 84 6.55 -17.13 -2.77
N ALA A 85 5.22 -17.13 -2.80
CA ALA A 85 4.39 -17.64 -1.71
C ALA A 85 4.65 -19.13 -1.44
N ALA A 86 4.82 -19.96 -2.48
CA ALA A 86 5.15 -21.37 -2.32
C ALA A 86 6.54 -21.55 -1.68
N ALA A 87 7.56 -20.79 -2.13
CA ALA A 87 8.90 -20.85 -1.56
C ALA A 87 8.90 -20.43 -0.07
N ARG A 88 8.22 -19.34 0.26
CA ARG A 88 8.05 -18.88 1.65
C ARG A 88 7.33 -19.91 2.53
N LEU A 89 6.29 -20.56 1.99
CA LEU A 89 5.56 -21.61 2.71
C LEU A 89 6.48 -22.80 3.04
N VAL A 90 7.33 -23.21 2.11
CA VAL A 90 8.32 -24.28 2.32
C VAL A 90 9.33 -23.88 3.40
N ALA A 91 9.90 -22.67 3.31
CA ALA A 91 10.82 -22.16 4.32
C ALA A 91 10.18 -22.09 5.71
N LYS A 92 8.97 -21.54 5.83
CA LYS A 92 8.22 -21.50 7.09
C LYS A 92 8.01 -22.88 7.70
N LYS A 93 7.65 -23.87 6.89
CA LYS A 93 7.47 -25.26 7.37
C LYS A 93 8.78 -25.92 7.80
N ARG A 94 9.90 -25.60 7.14
CA ARG A 94 11.23 -26.05 7.58
C ARG A 94 11.60 -25.45 8.92
N ILE A 95 11.44 -24.12 9.08
CA ILE A 95 11.67 -23.42 10.35
C ILE A 95 10.79 -24.02 11.46
N GLU A 96 9.50 -24.25 11.19
CA GLU A 96 8.60 -24.86 12.18
C GLU A 96 9.08 -26.26 12.60
N LYS A 97 9.55 -27.09 11.66
CA LYS A 97 10.12 -28.40 11.96
C LYS A 97 11.39 -28.27 12.80
N LEU A 98 12.36 -27.47 12.37
CA LEU A 98 13.61 -27.23 13.09
C LEU A 98 13.35 -26.69 14.50
N THR A 99 12.36 -25.82 14.66
CA THR A 99 11.95 -25.29 15.97
C THR A 99 11.42 -26.41 16.89
N LYS A 100 10.59 -27.31 16.37
CA LYS A 100 10.13 -28.48 17.15
C LYS A 100 11.27 -29.39 17.54
N ASP A 101 12.20 -29.65 16.61
CA ASP A 101 13.37 -30.49 16.87
C ASP A 101 14.28 -29.85 17.91
N ALA A 102 14.47 -28.52 17.86
CA ALA A 102 15.26 -27.76 18.84
C ALA A 102 14.65 -27.77 20.26
N VAL A 103 13.31 -27.74 20.36
CA VAL A 103 12.60 -27.85 21.64
C VAL A 103 12.81 -29.24 22.27
N ASN A 104 12.88 -30.29 21.44
CA ASN A 104 13.03 -31.69 21.88
C ASN A 104 14.49 -32.15 21.96
N ALA A 105 15.47 -31.29 21.65
CA ALA A 105 16.89 -31.63 21.67
C ALA A 105 17.37 -32.02 23.09
N GLU A 106 18.06 -33.14 23.21
CA GLU A 106 18.47 -33.72 24.46
C GLU A 106 19.70 -32.99 25.09
N ASN A 107 20.49 -32.30 24.26
CA ASN A 107 21.70 -31.60 24.71
C ASN A 107 21.80 -30.18 24.10
N ASP A 108 22.65 -29.36 24.75
CA ASP A 108 22.81 -27.96 24.37
C ASP A 108 23.56 -27.78 23.04
N GLU A 109 24.43 -28.70 22.65
CA GLU A 109 25.16 -28.62 21.36
C GLU A 109 24.21 -28.82 20.18
N GLU A 110 23.32 -29.79 20.27
CA GLU A 110 22.33 -30.05 19.25
C GLU A 110 21.31 -28.90 19.14
N ARG A 111 20.90 -28.35 20.30
CA ARG A 111 20.02 -27.20 20.37
C ARG A 111 20.63 -25.99 19.67
N GLU A 112 21.91 -25.72 19.93
CA GLU A 112 22.62 -24.59 19.32
C GLU A 112 22.83 -24.79 17.82
N ARG A 113 23.12 -26.02 17.38
CA ARG A 113 23.18 -26.36 15.94
C ARG A 113 21.85 -26.10 15.24
N LEU A 114 20.75 -26.51 15.83
CA LEU A 114 19.40 -26.31 15.26
C LEU A 114 19.03 -24.83 15.23
N ARG A 115 19.41 -24.03 16.23
CA ARG A 115 19.22 -22.58 16.23
C ARG A 115 19.92 -21.91 15.06
N LYS A 116 21.18 -22.28 14.77
CA LYS A 116 21.90 -21.76 13.60
C LYS A 116 21.22 -22.11 12.29
N LEU A 117 20.71 -23.33 12.14
CA LEU A 117 19.96 -23.73 10.95
C LEU A 117 18.65 -22.94 10.80
N ILE A 118 17.97 -22.61 11.90
CA ILE A 118 16.76 -21.78 11.87
C ILE A 118 17.15 -20.36 11.39
N GLU A 119 18.21 -19.78 11.94
CA GLU A 119 18.69 -18.46 11.56
C GLU A 119 19.10 -18.40 10.08
N GLU A 120 19.78 -19.44 9.57
CA GLU A 120 20.12 -19.55 8.14
C GLU A 120 18.88 -19.62 7.24
N GLU A 121 17.86 -20.42 7.61
CA GLU A 121 16.61 -20.49 6.85
C GLU A 121 15.81 -19.17 6.92
N GLU A 122 15.80 -18.48 8.05
CA GLU A 122 15.18 -17.15 8.18
C GLU A 122 15.87 -16.10 7.30
N ASN A 123 17.22 -16.08 7.31
CA ASN A 123 18.01 -15.15 6.51
C ASN A 123 17.92 -15.43 4.99
N THR A 124 17.70 -16.68 4.60
CA THR A 124 17.56 -17.07 3.19
C THR A 124 16.13 -17.03 2.70
N MET A 125 15.15 -16.85 3.59
CA MET A 125 13.75 -16.77 3.19
C MET A 125 13.51 -15.57 2.27
N PRO A 126 12.95 -15.77 1.06
CA PRO A 126 12.75 -14.67 0.12
C PRO A 126 11.79 -13.62 0.69
N ALA A 127 12.08 -12.34 0.44
CA ALA A 127 11.18 -11.25 0.78
C ALA A 127 9.80 -11.46 0.13
N GLU A 128 8.75 -11.01 0.78
CA GLU A 128 7.39 -11.16 0.25
C GLU A 128 7.19 -10.27 -0.97
N ILE A 129 6.67 -10.86 -2.04
CA ILE A 129 6.31 -10.14 -3.25
C ILE A 129 4.81 -9.86 -3.21
N ILE A 130 4.47 -8.59 -3.22
CA ILE A 130 3.08 -8.11 -3.26
C ILE A 130 2.85 -7.22 -4.47
N ALA A 131 1.66 -7.31 -5.07
CA ALA A 131 1.28 -6.38 -6.12
C ALA A 131 1.05 -4.99 -5.52
N ARG A 132 1.65 -3.98 -6.14
CA ARG A 132 1.56 -2.60 -5.65
C ARG A 132 0.13 -2.08 -5.73
N ARG A 133 -0.29 -1.41 -4.66
CA ARG A 133 -1.50 -0.58 -4.62
C ARG A 133 -1.10 0.89 -4.61
N LEU A 134 -1.93 1.72 -5.20
CA LEU A 134 -1.71 3.17 -5.29
C LEU A 134 -2.66 3.94 -4.38
N TYR A 135 -3.86 3.40 -4.18
CA TYR A 135 -4.87 4.08 -3.38
C TYR A 135 -5.76 3.10 -2.61
N THR A 136 -6.48 3.64 -1.64
CA THR A 136 -7.56 2.97 -0.92
C THR A 136 -8.76 3.92 -0.78
N GLY A 137 -9.97 3.39 -0.61
CA GLY A 137 -11.14 4.17 -0.24
C GLY A 137 -11.28 4.25 1.28
N ASP A 138 -12.34 3.64 1.83
CA ASP A 138 -12.51 3.57 3.27
C ASP A 138 -11.49 2.62 3.90
N VAL A 139 -10.84 3.09 4.97
CA VAL A 139 -9.77 2.36 5.65
C VAL A 139 -9.69 2.82 7.10
N THR A 140 -9.42 1.90 8.04
CA THR A 140 -9.10 2.29 9.42
C THR A 140 -7.66 2.80 9.53
N ALA A 141 -7.34 3.52 10.61
CA ALA A 141 -6.00 4.05 10.83
C ALA A 141 -4.93 2.94 10.84
N GLU A 142 -5.22 1.83 11.54
CA GLU A 142 -4.31 0.68 11.63
C GLU A 142 -4.09 0.02 10.26
N ARG A 143 -5.15 -0.12 9.47
CA ARG A 143 -5.02 -0.70 8.13
C ARG A 143 -4.30 0.25 7.18
N LEU A 144 -4.46 1.55 7.31
CA LEU A 144 -3.72 2.54 6.53
C LEU A 144 -2.21 2.47 6.84
N GLN A 145 -1.85 2.37 8.13
CA GLN A 145 -0.45 2.17 8.53
C GLN A 145 0.15 0.90 7.92
N ALA A 146 -0.57 -0.22 8.00
CA ALA A 146 -0.13 -1.48 7.40
C ALA A 146 0.06 -1.34 5.88
N LEU A 147 -0.88 -0.70 5.17
CA LEU A 147 -0.79 -0.46 3.73
C LEU A 147 0.40 0.44 3.37
N LEU A 148 0.71 1.45 4.16
CA LEU A 148 1.87 2.31 3.95
C LEU A 148 3.17 1.49 4.04
N VAL A 149 3.30 0.65 5.06
CA VAL A 149 4.46 -0.26 5.20
C VAL A 149 4.53 -1.24 4.02
N GLU A 150 3.42 -1.90 3.69
CA GLU A 150 3.35 -2.88 2.61
C GLU A 150 3.73 -2.29 1.23
N HIS A 151 3.36 -1.03 0.97
CA HIS A 151 3.50 -0.39 -0.34
C HIS A 151 4.59 0.69 -0.42
N GLY A 152 5.51 0.73 0.56
CA GLY A 152 6.66 1.64 0.57
C GLY A 152 6.25 3.10 0.76
N GLU A 153 5.32 3.34 1.68
CA GLU A 153 4.80 4.65 2.08
C GLU A 153 4.13 5.45 0.92
N ARG A 154 3.62 4.72 -0.07
CA ARG A 154 2.91 5.28 -1.23
C ARG A 154 1.47 4.83 -1.23
N MET A 155 0.61 5.59 -0.60
CA MET A 155 -0.81 5.30 -0.56
C MET A 155 -1.59 6.60 -0.55
N SER A 156 -2.56 6.71 -1.43
CA SER A 156 -3.55 7.78 -1.38
C SER A 156 -4.87 7.27 -0.79
N VAL A 157 -5.61 8.14 -0.14
CA VAL A 157 -6.98 7.86 0.27
C VAL A 157 -7.91 8.67 -0.64
N LEU A 158 -8.72 7.98 -1.43
CA LEU A 158 -9.71 8.57 -2.34
C LEU A 158 -11.09 8.06 -1.93
N SER A 159 -11.82 8.85 -1.14
CA SER A 159 -13.13 8.48 -0.63
C SER A 159 -14.19 9.52 -1.03
N ASP A 160 -15.40 9.06 -1.31
CA ASP A 160 -16.58 9.91 -1.55
C ASP A 160 -17.38 10.16 -0.27
N GLU A 161 -16.92 9.62 0.85
CA GLU A 161 -17.51 9.76 2.18
C GLU A 161 -16.58 10.50 3.13
N ALA A 162 -17.17 11.09 4.17
CA ALA A 162 -16.43 11.85 5.19
C ALA A 162 -15.78 10.95 6.26
N GLY A 163 -15.84 9.63 6.13
CA GLY A 163 -15.33 8.67 7.12
C GLY A 163 -13.88 8.87 7.51
N ILE A 164 -13.03 9.33 6.56
CA ILE A 164 -11.63 9.63 6.81
C ILE A 164 -11.44 10.68 7.93
N PHE A 165 -12.36 11.65 8.06
CA PHE A 165 -12.28 12.67 9.11
C PHE A 165 -12.58 12.12 10.50
N LEU A 166 -13.42 11.09 10.61
CA LEU A 166 -13.68 10.40 11.87
C LEU A 166 -12.41 9.66 12.32
N ILE A 167 -11.70 9.02 11.37
CA ILE A 167 -10.44 8.36 11.64
C ILE A 167 -9.37 9.36 12.09
N MET A 168 -9.25 10.50 11.41
CA MET A 168 -8.31 11.56 11.79
C MET A 168 -8.65 12.22 13.13
N ALA A 169 -9.93 12.29 13.49
CA ALA A 169 -10.39 12.81 14.77
C ALA A 169 -10.23 11.81 15.93
N GLY A 170 -9.79 10.57 15.66
CA GLY A 170 -9.63 9.53 16.68
C GLY A 170 -10.95 8.96 17.19
N MET A 171 -12.01 9.04 16.39
CA MET A 171 -13.35 8.51 16.69
C MET A 171 -13.63 7.22 15.94
#